data_64b4c98eee7a53629d55dbca45b86673
#
_entry.id   64b4c98eee7a53629d55dbca45b86673
#
_cell.length_a   1.000
_cell.length_b   1.000
_cell.length_c   1.000
_cell.angle_alpha   90.00
_cell.angle_beta   90.00
_cell.angle_gamma   90.00
#
_symmetry.space_group_name_H-M   'P 1'
#
loop_
_entity.id
_entity.type
_entity.pdbx_description
1 polymer ?
#
loop_
_entity_poly.entity_id
_entity_poly.type
_entity_poly.pdbx_seq_one_letter_code
_entity_poly.pdbx_strand_id
1 'polypeptide(L)'
;MIKERLIDFLRIHISQIGGLTPARKLAALCEAFNVRTAWHGPGDTSPVGHAANLMLDLNTINFGIQEYAIFGDNTREVFPGCPEVSKGYMWPNGGPGLGIDIEESLAAKFPFKERAYGGAWDTVRRADGSGVKP
;
A
#
# COMPACT_ATOMS: atom_id res chain seq x y z
N MET A 1 -0.13 -4.49 -21.40
CA MET A 1 -1.44 -4.16 -20.73
C MET A 1 -1.66 -2.66 -20.70
N ILE A 2 -0.78 -1.85 -20.04
CA ILE A 2 -0.97 -0.39 -19.97
C ILE A 2 -0.96 0.24 -21.37
N LYS A 3 0.10 0.00 -22.14
CA LYS A 3 0.26 0.53 -23.52
C LYS A 3 -0.93 0.21 -24.44
N GLU A 4 -1.47 -0.98 -24.34
CA GLU A 4 -2.61 -1.45 -25.13
C GLU A 4 -3.96 -1.07 -24.49
N ARG A 5 -3.94 -0.38 -23.33
CA ARG A 5 -5.14 0.05 -22.60
C ARG A 5 -6.12 -1.09 -22.32
N LEU A 6 -5.59 -2.25 -21.91
CA LEU A 6 -6.37 -3.43 -21.56
C LEU A 6 -6.88 -3.44 -20.10
N ILE A 7 -6.53 -2.38 -19.36
CA ILE A 7 -6.96 -2.17 -17.97
C ILE A 7 -7.34 -0.70 -17.78
N ASP A 8 -8.30 -0.42 -16.94
CA ASP A 8 -8.73 0.93 -16.56
C ASP A 8 -8.00 1.42 -15.31
N PHE A 9 -7.66 0.51 -14.41
CA PHE A 9 -6.96 0.78 -13.16
C PHE A 9 -5.75 -0.13 -13.00
N LEU A 10 -4.65 0.48 -12.57
CA LEU A 10 -3.47 -0.25 -12.12
C LEU A 10 -3.57 -0.48 -10.62
N ARG A 11 -3.73 -1.73 -10.18
CA ARG A 11 -3.75 -2.12 -8.78
C ARG A 11 -2.52 -2.93 -8.43
N ILE A 12 -1.58 -2.33 -7.72
CA ILE A 12 -0.29 -2.91 -7.35
C ILE A 12 0.06 -2.54 -5.91
N HIS A 13 0.71 -3.45 -5.21
CA HIS A 13 1.23 -3.22 -3.87
C HIS A 13 2.57 -2.47 -3.94
N ILE A 14 2.65 -1.30 -3.31
CA ILE A 14 3.81 -0.40 -3.40
C ILE A 14 5.11 -1.06 -2.91
N SER A 15 5.07 -1.86 -1.85
CA SER A 15 6.26 -2.54 -1.34
C SER A 15 6.74 -3.66 -2.26
N GLN A 16 5.82 -4.36 -2.94
CA GLN A 16 6.16 -5.47 -3.83
C GLN A 16 6.83 -5.01 -5.12
N ILE A 17 6.54 -3.79 -5.57
CA ILE A 17 7.21 -3.21 -6.75
C ILE A 17 8.50 -2.45 -6.41
N GLY A 18 8.90 -2.43 -5.13
CA GLY A 18 10.15 -1.83 -4.70
C GLY A 18 10.04 -0.40 -4.16
N GLY A 19 8.84 0.04 -3.74
CA GLY A 19 8.63 1.30 -3.03
C GLY A 19 8.20 2.47 -3.92
N LEU A 20 8.34 3.69 -3.40
CA LEU A 20 7.83 4.93 -3.99
C LEU A 20 8.44 5.25 -5.37
N THR A 21 9.73 5.03 -5.56
CA THR A 21 10.41 5.38 -6.81
C THR A 21 9.86 4.62 -8.03
N PRO A 22 9.78 3.27 -8.02
CA PRO A 22 9.15 2.55 -9.12
C PRO A 22 7.65 2.80 -9.22
N ALA A 23 6.94 2.99 -8.09
CA ALA A 23 5.51 3.32 -8.08
C ALA A 23 5.23 4.63 -8.82
N ARG A 24 6.00 5.70 -8.55
CA ARG A 24 5.88 6.98 -9.24
C ARG A 24 6.14 6.87 -10.75
N LYS A 25 7.18 6.12 -11.15
CA LYS A 25 7.46 5.88 -12.57
C LYS A 25 6.31 5.16 -13.26
N LEU A 26 5.72 4.19 -12.56
CA LEU A 26 4.60 3.42 -13.08
C LEU A 26 3.32 4.27 -13.16
N ALA A 27 3.07 5.15 -12.18
CA ALA A 27 1.97 6.11 -12.22
C ALA A 27 2.08 7.05 -13.45
N ALA A 28 3.28 7.58 -13.71
CA ALA A 28 3.53 8.43 -14.88
C ALA A 28 3.36 7.66 -16.21
N LEU A 29 3.77 6.39 -16.26
CA LEU A 29 3.49 5.54 -17.42
C LEU A 29 1.97 5.34 -17.62
N CYS A 30 1.24 5.08 -16.55
CA CYS A 30 -0.22 4.94 -16.58
C CYS A 30 -0.90 6.22 -17.06
N GLU A 31 -0.45 7.38 -16.57
CA GLU A 31 -0.95 8.70 -16.98
C GLU A 31 -0.85 8.88 -18.50
N ALA A 32 0.32 8.56 -19.09
CA ALA A 32 0.55 8.69 -20.54
C ALA A 32 -0.41 7.85 -21.40
N PHE A 33 -1.03 6.83 -20.82
CA PHE A 33 -1.99 5.95 -21.52
C PHE A 33 -3.41 6.03 -20.96
N ASN A 34 -3.74 7.06 -20.15
CA ASN A 34 -5.06 7.24 -19.52
C ASN A 34 -5.52 6.04 -18.67
N VAL A 35 -4.59 5.38 -18.00
CA VAL A 35 -4.87 4.36 -16.98
C VAL A 35 -4.80 5.01 -15.62
N ARG A 36 -5.78 4.78 -14.75
CA ARG A 36 -5.82 5.34 -13.41
C ARG A 36 -5.04 4.47 -12.41
N THR A 37 -4.61 5.06 -11.30
CA THR A 37 -3.99 4.32 -10.20
C THR A 37 -5.01 3.89 -9.15
N ALA A 38 -4.76 2.72 -8.54
CA ALA A 38 -5.54 2.17 -7.44
C ALA A 38 -4.60 1.32 -6.57
N TRP A 39 -3.77 1.94 -5.74
CA TRP A 39 -2.75 1.21 -5.00
C TRP A 39 -3.37 0.22 -4.03
N HIS A 40 -2.78 -0.97 -3.96
CA HIS A 40 -3.21 -2.02 -3.06
C HIS A 40 -2.91 -1.62 -1.62
N GLY A 41 -3.93 -1.58 -0.78
CA GLY A 41 -3.86 -1.19 0.63
C GLY A 41 -4.60 -2.17 1.55
N PRO A 42 -4.24 -3.47 1.52
CA PRO A 42 -4.86 -4.47 2.39
C PRO A 42 -4.39 -4.33 3.84
N GLY A 43 -5.03 -5.07 4.74
CA GLY A 43 -4.76 -5.01 6.19
C GLY A 43 -3.39 -5.52 6.63
N ASP A 44 -2.63 -6.18 5.76
CA ASP A 44 -1.26 -6.60 5.99
C ASP A 44 -0.22 -5.55 5.53
N THR A 45 -0.66 -4.48 4.88
CA THR A 45 0.15 -3.29 4.62
C THR A 45 0.22 -2.44 5.89
N SER A 46 1.43 -2.10 6.34
CA SER A 46 1.60 -1.25 7.52
C SER A 46 1.01 0.14 7.33
N PRO A 47 0.69 0.88 8.43
CA PRO A 47 0.26 2.28 8.33
C PRO A 47 1.25 3.17 7.58
N VAL A 48 2.57 2.88 7.65
CA VAL A 48 3.59 3.58 6.87
C VAL A 48 3.40 3.36 5.37
N GLY A 49 3.05 2.14 4.95
CA GLY A 49 2.72 1.83 3.56
C GLY A 49 1.47 2.58 3.08
N HIS A 50 0.45 2.69 3.93
CA HIS A 50 -0.75 3.48 3.62
C HIS A 50 -0.46 4.98 3.55
N ALA A 51 0.39 5.51 4.43
CA ALA A 51 0.85 6.90 4.34
C ALA A 51 1.63 7.17 3.04
N ALA A 52 2.48 6.21 2.64
CA ALA A 52 3.19 6.30 1.37
C ALA A 52 2.24 6.26 0.15
N ASN A 53 1.22 5.40 0.18
CA ASN A 53 0.17 5.37 -0.85
C ASN A 53 -0.53 6.73 -0.93
N LEU A 54 -0.96 7.30 0.21
CA LEU A 54 -1.61 8.61 0.27
C LEU A 54 -0.76 9.71 -0.35
N MET A 55 0.54 9.79 -0.01
CA MET A 55 1.44 10.79 -0.57
C MET A 55 1.64 10.60 -2.08
N LEU A 56 1.66 9.36 -2.54
CA LEU A 56 1.74 9.06 -3.97
C LEU A 56 0.45 9.49 -4.69
N ASP A 57 -0.72 9.23 -4.11
CA ASP A 57 -2.02 9.62 -4.67
C ASP A 57 -2.15 11.14 -4.80
N LEU A 58 -1.75 11.89 -3.78
CA LEU A 58 -1.76 13.37 -3.80
C LEU A 58 -0.84 13.96 -4.87
N ASN A 59 0.18 13.21 -5.29
CA ASN A 59 1.13 13.62 -6.34
C ASN A 59 0.84 12.99 -7.72
N THR A 60 -0.32 12.35 -7.88
CA THR A 60 -0.64 11.58 -9.09
C THR A 60 -1.89 12.16 -9.75
N ILE A 61 -1.75 12.74 -10.95
CA ILE A 61 -2.86 13.39 -11.67
C ILE A 61 -3.91 12.38 -12.11
N ASN A 62 -3.50 11.17 -12.48
CA ASN A 62 -4.36 10.07 -12.89
C ASN A 62 -4.80 9.17 -11.71
N PHE A 63 -4.85 9.74 -10.49
CA PHE A 63 -5.43 9.04 -9.33
C PHE A 63 -6.86 8.57 -9.63
N GLY A 64 -7.16 7.35 -9.23
CA GLY A 64 -8.50 6.76 -9.38
C GLY A 64 -9.18 6.50 -8.05
N ILE A 65 -8.65 5.57 -7.28
CA ILE A 65 -9.18 5.19 -5.97
C ILE A 65 -8.07 4.60 -5.10
N GLN A 66 -8.17 4.75 -3.78
CA GLN A 66 -7.27 4.12 -2.81
C GLN A 66 -8.00 3.05 -2.02
N GLU A 67 -7.45 1.84 -2.01
CA GLU A 67 -7.86 0.81 -1.06
C GLU A 67 -7.27 1.12 0.33
N TYR A 68 -8.08 0.96 1.36
CA TYR A 68 -7.68 1.28 2.73
C TYR A 68 -8.14 0.20 3.71
N ALA A 69 -7.25 -0.19 4.62
CA ALA A 69 -7.58 -1.04 5.77
C ALA A 69 -7.84 -0.19 7.01
N ILE A 70 -8.84 -0.58 7.80
CA ILE A 70 -9.12 0.06 9.08
C ILE A 70 -8.15 -0.51 10.12
N PHE A 71 -7.35 0.36 10.72
CA PHE A 71 -6.42 0.00 11.79
C PHE A 71 -7.06 0.14 13.17
N GLY A 72 -6.85 -0.86 14.01
CA GLY A 72 -7.28 -0.82 15.42
C GLY A 72 -6.44 0.14 16.27
N ASP A 73 -6.92 0.44 17.47
CA ASP A 73 -6.33 1.43 18.38
C ASP A 73 -4.87 1.13 18.71
N ASN A 74 -4.53 -0.12 19.03
CA ASN A 74 -3.13 -0.50 19.31
C ASN A 74 -2.19 -0.18 18.14
N THR A 75 -2.64 -0.39 16.89
CA THR A 75 -1.84 -0.06 15.72
C THR A 75 -1.69 1.46 15.58
N ARG A 76 -2.74 2.22 15.84
CA ARG A 76 -2.72 3.69 15.78
C ARG A 76 -1.82 4.30 16.86
N GLU A 77 -1.76 3.70 18.05
CA GLU A 77 -0.84 4.11 19.11
C GLU A 77 0.62 3.86 18.75
N VAL A 78 0.91 2.71 18.13
CA VAL A 78 2.27 2.38 17.67
C VAL A 78 2.71 3.25 16.48
N PHE A 79 1.76 3.69 15.65
CA PHE A 79 2.03 4.51 14.46
C PHE A 79 1.33 5.86 14.55
N PRO A 80 1.86 6.82 15.36
CA PRO A 80 1.31 8.18 15.43
C PRO A 80 1.35 8.84 14.04
N GLY A 81 0.25 9.46 13.64
CA GLY A 81 0.07 9.99 12.30
C GLY A 81 -0.49 8.98 11.29
N CYS A 82 -0.93 7.79 11.76
CA CYS A 82 -1.64 6.82 10.91
C CYS A 82 -2.73 7.53 10.10
N PRO A 83 -2.80 7.34 8.76
CA PRO A 83 -3.81 7.97 7.93
C PRO A 83 -5.22 7.71 8.42
N GLU A 84 -6.06 8.72 8.33
CA GLU A 84 -7.46 8.66 8.72
C GLU A 84 -8.39 8.80 7.54
N VAL A 85 -9.45 8.01 7.55
CA VAL A 85 -10.53 8.10 6.55
C VAL A 85 -11.75 8.74 7.20
N SER A 86 -12.22 9.81 6.60
CA SER A 86 -13.45 10.48 7.00
C SER A 86 -14.30 10.78 5.77
N LYS A 87 -15.58 10.43 5.84
CA LYS A 87 -16.57 10.66 4.77
C LYS A 87 -16.13 10.13 3.40
N GLY A 88 -15.44 8.99 3.38
CA GLY A 88 -14.96 8.37 2.14
C GLY A 88 -13.65 8.95 1.58
N TYR A 89 -13.00 9.85 2.30
CA TYR A 89 -11.72 10.45 1.91
C TYR A 89 -10.63 10.18 2.94
N MET A 90 -9.42 9.99 2.47
CA MET A 90 -8.20 9.92 3.27
C MET A 90 -7.52 11.28 3.25
N TRP A 91 -7.13 11.79 4.42
CA TRP A 91 -6.58 13.14 4.56
C TRP A 91 -5.13 13.09 5.06
N PRO A 92 -4.23 13.89 4.47
CA PRO A 92 -2.89 14.07 5.03
C PRO A 92 -2.99 14.91 6.31
N ASN A 93 -2.16 14.60 7.28
CA ASN A 93 -2.13 15.32 8.56
C ASN A 93 -1.22 16.56 8.59
N GLY A 94 -0.56 16.88 7.47
CA GLY A 94 0.33 18.03 7.36
C GLY A 94 1.69 17.86 8.05
N GLY A 95 1.99 16.71 8.62
CA GLY A 95 3.29 16.40 9.20
C GLY A 95 4.41 16.30 8.14
N PRO A 96 5.68 16.39 8.53
CA PRO A 96 6.81 16.30 7.62
C PRO A 96 6.95 14.89 7.02
N GLY A 97 7.49 14.78 5.81
CA GLY A 97 7.71 13.50 5.12
C GLY A 97 6.38 12.80 4.79
N LEU A 98 6.19 11.61 5.30
CA LEU A 98 4.94 10.84 5.17
C LEU A 98 3.89 11.20 6.23
N GLY A 99 4.22 12.08 7.16
CA GLY A 99 3.33 12.48 8.26
C GLY A 99 3.09 11.39 9.31
N ILE A 100 3.89 10.34 9.33
CA ILE A 100 3.73 9.18 10.23
C ILE A 100 5.07 8.83 10.88
N ASP A 101 5.01 8.33 12.11
CA ASP A 101 6.19 7.87 12.86
C ASP A 101 5.92 6.49 13.49
N ILE A 102 6.89 5.94 14.18
CA ILE A 102 6.80 4.68 14.93
C ILE A 102 7.21 4.93 16.37
N GLU A 103 6.29 4.65 17.30
CA GLU A 103 6.60 4.64 18.73
C GLU A 103 7.25 3.29 19.09
N GLU A 104 8.58 3.24 19.06
CA GLU A 104 9.35 2.01 19.23
C GLU A 104 9.11 1.33 20.57
N SER A 105 8.92 2.10 21.64
CA SER A 105 8.63 1.57 22.99
C SER A 105 7.30 0.82 23.05
N LEU A 106 6.30 1.27 22.28
CA LEU A 106 5.03 0.58 22.14
C LEU A 106 5.14 -0.58 21.17
N ALA A 107 5.86 -0.43 20.07
CA ALA A 107 6.09 -1.50 19.10
C ALA A 107 6.74 -2.72 19.76
N ALA A 108 7.65 -2.53 20.70
CA ALA A 108 8.31 -3.60 21.46
C ALA A 108 7.33 -4.51 22.25
N LYS A 109 6.12 -4.04 22.55
CA LYS A 109 5.07 -4.85 23.20
C LYS A 109 4.43 -5.86 22.24
N PHE A 110 4.65 -5.73 20.95
CA PHE A 110 4.09 -6.57 19.90
C PHE A 110 5.21 -7.27 19.11
N PRO A 111 6.01 -8.15 19.73
CA PRO A 111 7.11 -8.80 19.04
C PRO A 111 6.59 -9.66 17.89
N PHE A 112 7.40 -9.79 16.83
CA PHE A 112 7.10 -10.67 15.72
C PHE A 112 6.84 -12.09 16.21
N LYS A 113 5.73 -12.66 15.75
CA LYS A 113 5.37 -14.07 15.98
C LYS A 113 5.28 -14.76 14.62
N GLU A 114 6.13 -15.76 14.42
CA GLU A 114 6.02 -16.58 13.22
C GLU A 114 4.64 -17.28 13.20
N ARG A 115 3.91 -17.07 12.12
CA ARG A 115 2.63 -17.73 11.88
C ARG A 115 2.71 -18.45 10.55
N ALA A 116 2.25 -19.70 10.50
CA ALA A 116 2.02 -20.35 9.22
C ALA A 116 1.00 -19.51 8.43
N TYR A 117 1.37 -19.08 7.24
CA TYR A 117 0.45 -18.37 6.37
C TYR A 117 -0.54 -19.37 5.77
N GLY A 118 -1.76 -19.39 6.30
CA GLY A 118 -2.84 -20.28 5.86
C GLY A 118 -3.62 -19.77 4.64
N GLY A 119 -3.03 -18.90 3.84
CA GLY A 119 -3.68 -18.32 2.68
C GLY A 119 -3.54 -19.16 1.41
N ALA A 120 -4.21 -18.75 0.35
CA ALA A 120 -4.22 -19.41 -0.96
C ALA A 120 -2.86 -19.47 -1.66
N TRP A 121 -1.83 -18.85 -1.09
CA TRP A 121 -0.48 -18.82 -1.62
C TRP A 121 0.19 -20.20 -1.71
N ASP A 122 -0.22 -21.14 -0.87
CA ASP A 122 0.27 -22.52 -0.94
C ASP A 122 -0.16 -23.24 -2.23
N THR A 123 -1.16 -22.70 -2.92
CA THR A 123 -1.64 -23.21 -4.20
C THR A 123 -1.01 -22.52 -5.40
N VAL A 124 -0.32 -21.38 -5.19
CA VAL A 124 0.37 -20.68 -6.27
C VAL A 124 1.70 -21.37 -6.56
N ARG A 125 1.80 -21.91 -7.75
CA ARG A 125 2.96 -22.66 -8.22
C ARG A 125 3.49 -22.05 -9.52
N ARG A 126 4.81 -22.11 -9.71
CA ARG A 126 5.44 -21.89 -11.01
C ARG A 126 5.23 -23.12 -11.90
N ALA A 127 5.53 -23.00 -13.19
CA ALA A 127 5.44 -24.12 -14.13
C ALA A 127 6.32 -25.32 -13.74
N ASP A 128 7.40 -25.08 -13.00
CA ASP A 128 8.30 -26.13 -12.46
C ASP A 128 7.79 -26.74 -11.14
N GLY A 129 6.63 -26.31 -10.65
CA GLY A 129 6.02 -26.80 -9.41
C GLY A 129 6.53 -26.12 -8.15
N SER A 130 7.49 -25.19 -8.23
CA SER A 130 7.98 -24.44 -7.07
C SER A 130 6.94 -23.44 -6.56
N GLY A 131 6.86 -23.29 -5.24
CA GLY A 131 5.99 -22.28 -4.61
C GLY A 131 6.48 -20.87 -4.91
N VAL A 132 5.54 -19.94 -5.18
CA VAL A 132 5.83 -18.50 -5.23
C VAL A 132 5.38 -17.94 -3.89
N LYS A 133 6.34 -17.50 -3.08
CA LYS A 133 6.04 -16.67 -1.91
C LYS A 133 6.24 -15.20 -2.31
N PRO A 134 5.33 -14.31 -1.84
CA PRO A 134 5.53 -12.87 -2.00
C PRO A 134 6.75 -12.39 -1.24
#